data_44249b5ebe90fe50c3d7fcdcf54d643b
#
_entry.id   44249b5ebe90fe50c3d7fcdcf54d643b
#
_cell.length_a   1.000
_cell.length_b   1.000
_cell.length_c   1.000
_cell.angle_alpha   90.00
_cell.angle_beta   90.00
_cell.angle_gamma   90.00
#
_symmetry.space_group_name_H-M   'P 1'
#
loop_
_entity.id
_entity.type
_entity.pdbx_description
1 polymer ?
#
loop_
_entity_poly.entity_id
_entity_poly.type
_entity_poly.pdbx_seq_one_letter_code
_entity_poly.pdbx_strand_id
1 'polypeptide(L)'
;MKISLIALLMFLTAGILSAQEYKIPTTNSKDGKLILKDFSGSLPIEGYNGTDIIIASTSEDLTPPAKAKGLKPVFPAGTDNTGIGLDVEKTDNTITVTCLLPFTRDGEYKLRVPENLSVEITSGCERNTDISIQNLKNEIDIKTCHDIKLANVTGPLVLSTISGNIDVTYSSINTAKSSSVNSISGEIDITLPVKTATDLELRTVSGAVYSDFDFSDTRKNMKKIGGNDMNYSLNGGGFKFNIGTVSGNIYLRKGN
;
A
#
# COMPACT_ATOMS: atom_id res chain seq x y z
N MET A 1 -61.75 -8.13 -36.80
CA MET A 1 -60.33 -8.47 -37.03
C MET A 1 -59.55 -7.75 -35.93
N LYS A 2 -59.21 -8.41 -34.81
CA LYS A 2 -58.49 -7.80 -33.67
C LYS A 2 -57.06 -8.31 -33.72
N ILE A 3 -56.11 -7.45 -33.96
CA ILE A 3 -54.70 -7.74 -33.96
C ILE A 3 -54.18 -7.55 -32.52
N SER A 4 -53.87 -8.65 -31.84
CA SER A 4 -53.20 -8.62 -30.52
C SER A 4 -51.71 -8.38 -30.71
N LEU A 5 -51.23 -7.26 -30.22
CA LEU A 5 -49.81 -6.88 -30.18
C LEU A 5 -49.21 -7.54 -28.91
N ILE A 6 -48.47 -8.63 -29.08
CA ILE A 6 -47.73 -9.25 -27.98
C ILE A 6 -46.37 -8.50 -27.91
N ALA A 7 -46.20 -7.64 -26.90
CA ALA A 7 -44.94 -7.02 -26.58
C ALA A 7 -44.07 -8.05 -25.87
N LEU A 8 -43.02 -8.52 -26.58
CA LEU A 8 -41.97 -9.39 -26.03
C LEU A 8 -41.00 -8.52 -25.18
N LEU A 9 -41.18 -8.57 -23.86
CA LEU A 9 -40.30 -7.92 -22.90
C LEU A 9 -39.04 -8.76 -22.75
N MET A 10 -37.96 -8.38 -23.49
CA MET A 10 -36.63 -8.95 -23.28
C MET A 10 -36.10 -8.43 -21.93
N PHE A 11 -36.12 -9.27 -20.90
CA PHE A 11 -35.35 -9.06 -19.70
C PHE A 11 -33.88 -9.25 -20.02
N LEU A 12 -33.15 -8.12 -20.16
CA LEU A 12 -31.70 -8.11 -20.17
C LEU A 12 -31.24 -8.39 -18.74
N THR A 13 -30.95 -9.62 -18.39
CA THR A 13 -30.24 -9.95 -17.15
C THR A 13 -28.80 -9.50 -17.34
N ALA A 14 -28.49 -8.28 -16.92
CA ALA A 14 -27.12 -7.86 -16.67
C ALA A 14 -26.58 -8.82 -15.58
N GLY A 15 -25.70 -9.73 -15.98
CA GLY A 15 -24.94 -10.54 -15.04
C GLY A 15 -24.14 -9.60 -14.17
N ILE A 16 -24.54 -9.44 -12.91
CA ILE A 16 -23.75 -8.76 -11.90
C ILE A 16 -22.56 -9.70 -11.68
N LEU A 17 -21.36 -9.34 -12.17
CA LEU A 17 -20.12 -9.96 -11.73
C LEU A 17 -20.06 -9.74 -10.21
N SER A 18 -20.39 -10.78 -9.45
CA SER A 18 -20.31 -10.75 -8.00
C SER A 18 -18.85 -10.95 -7.62
N ALA A 19 -18.17 -9.90 -7.20
CA ALA A 19 -16.88 -10.04 -6.57
C ALA A 19 -17.02 -10.98 -5.37
N GLN A 20 -16.17 -11.99 -5.27
CA GLN A 20 -16.15 -12.88 -4.13
C GLN A 20 -15.48 -12.16 -2.96
N GLU A 21 -16.20 -11.94 -1.87
CA GLU A 21 -15.68 -11.28 -0.66
C GLU A 21 -15.32 -12.30 0.42
N TYR A 22 -14.13 -12.11 1.01
CA TYR A 22 -13.69 -12.82 2.21
C TYR A 22 -13.50 -11.82 3.36
N LYS A 23 -14.11 -12.10 4.51
CA LYS A 23 -14.10 -11.22 5.69
C LYS A 23 -13.32 -11.84 6.83
N ILE A 24 -12.42 -11.05 7.43
CA ILE A 24 -11.59 -11.45 8.55
C ILE A 24 -11.87 -10.51 9.72
N PRO A 25 -12.58 -10.96 10.76
CA PRO A 25 -12.83 -10.11 11.93
C PRO A 25 -11.54 -9.84 12.70
N THR A 26 -11.30 -8.56 13.05
CA THR A 26 -10.19 -8.16 13.92
C THR A 26 -10.68 -7.92 15.34
N THR A 27 -9.94 -8.40 16.33
CA THR A 27 -10.29 -8.24 17.76
C THR A 27 -9.88 -6.89 18.31
N ASN A 28 -8.77 -6.32 17.82
CA ASN A 28 -8.26 -5.03 18.23
C ASN A 28 -7.51 -4.37 17.07
N SER A 29 -8.15 -3.41 16.40
CA SER A 29 -7.54 -2.74 15.25
C SER A 29 -6.41 -1.78 15.63
N LYS A 30 -6.35 -1.30 16.89
CA LYS A 30 -5.31 -0.34 17.32
C LYS A 30 -3.94 -0.97 17.47
N ASP A 31 -3.88 -2.18 18.01
CA ASP A 31 -2.63 -2.92 18.26
C ASP A 31 -2.48 -4.09 17.29
N GLY A 32 -3.40 -4.21 16.34
CA GLY A 32 -3.41 -5.26 15.34
C GLY A 32 -2.47 -4.96 14.17
N LYS A 33 -2.00 -6.02 13.55
CA LYS A 33 -1.13 -5.96 12.38
C LYS A 33 -1.64 -6.86 11.26
N LEU A 34 -1.73 -6.34 10.05
CA LEU A 34 -1.97 -7.08 8.83
C LEU A 34 -0.65 -7.21 8.07
N ILE A 35 -0.27 -8.44 7.76
CA ILE A 35 0.90 -8.76 6.93
C ILE A 35 0.40 -9.34 5.61
N LEU A 36 0.77 -8.70 4.49
CA LEU A 36 0.44 -9.14 3.14
C LEU A 36 1.71 -9.64 2.44
N LYS A 37 1.64 -10.86 1.90
CA LYS A 37 2.77 -11.52 1.25
C LYS A 37 2.42 -12.02 -0.14
N ASP A 38 3.38 -11.93 -1.05
CA ASP A 38 3.37 -12.59 -2.37
C ASP A 38 2.20 -12.19 -3.28
N PHE A 39 1.64 -10.98 -3.12
CA PHE A 39 0.66 -10.44 -4.06
C PHE A 39 1.33 -10.05 -5.39
N SER A 40 0.60 -10.18 -6.50
CA SER A 40 0.99 -9.71 -7.84
C SER A 40 -0.15 -8.89 -8.43
N GLY A 41 0.19 -7.94 -9.30
CA GLY A 41 -0.76 -7.02 -9.91
C GLY A 41 -1.05 -5.80 -9.05
N SER A 42 -2.11 -5.08 -9.35
CA SER A 42 -2.52 -3.91 -8.59
C SER A 42 -3.11 -4.32 -7.24
N LEU A 43 -2.60 -3.74 -6.16
CA LEU A 43 -3.04 -4.00 -4.78
C LEU A 43 -3.58 -2.72 -4.12
N PRO A 44 -4.82 -2.32 -4.42
CA PRO A 44 -5.48 -1.21 -3.74
C PRO A 44 -5.95 -1.59 -2.34
N ILE A 45 -5.57 -0.77 -1.36
CA ILE A 45 -5.94 -0.94 0.05
C ILE A 45 -6.57 0.35 0.55
N GLU A 46 -7.78 0.26 1.08
CA GLU A 46 -8.53 1.39 1.63
C GLU A 46 -8.75 1.22 3.13
N GLY A 47 -8.27 2.19 3.91
CA GLY A 47 -8.62 2.31 5.31
C GLY A 47 -10.05 2.77 5.49
N TYR A 48 -10.82 2.14 6.39
CA TYR A 48 -12.19 2.52 6.66
C TYR A 48 -12.51 2.43 8.16
N ASN A 49 -13.56 3.10 8.57
CA ASN A 49 -14.03 3.04 9.96
C ASN A 49 -14.89 1.78 10.18
N GLY A 50 -14.21 0.65 10.36
CA GLY A 50 -14.84 -0.65 10.61
C GLY A 50 -13.92 -1.56 11.38
N THR A 51 -14.37 -2.81 11.61
CA THR A 51 -13.67 -3.79 12.44
C THR A 51 -13.13 -4.99 11.67
N ASP A 52 -13.57 -5.17 10.42
CA ASP A 52 -13.21 -6.35 9.65
C ASP A 52 -12.21 -6.00 8.53
N ILE A 53 -11.29 -6.90 8.23
CA ILE A 53 -10.57 -6.86 6.97
C ILE A 53 -11.46 -7.51 5.92
N ILE A 54 -11.72 -6.82 4.82
CA ILE A 54 -12.55 -7.29 3.71
C ILE A 54 -11.65 -7.40 2.49
N ILE A 55 -11.57 -8.59 1.92
CA ILE A 55 -10.80 -8.87 0.71
C ILE A 55 -11.78 -9.26 -0.38
N ALA A 56 -11.88 -8.45 -1.43
CA ALA A 56 -12.66 -8.74 -2.61
C ALA A 56 -11.73 -9.24 -3.72
N SER A 57 -12.11 -10.34 -4.39
CA SER A 57 -11.45 -10.83 -5.59
C SER A 57 -12.42 -10.79 -6.76
N THR A 58 -11.97 -10.25 -7.89
CA THR A 58 -12.73 -10.27 -9.15
C THR A 58 -12.14 -11.26 -10.16
N SER A 59 -11.13 -12.04 -9.74
CA SER A 59 -10.43 -12.99 -10.62
C SER A 59 -11.34 -14.18 -10.96
N GLU A 60 -11.77 -14.27 -12.19
CA GLU A 60 -12.62 -15.39 -12.70
C GLU A 60 -11.86 -16.73 -12.72
N ASP A 61 -10.55 -16.71 -12.74
CA ASP A 61 -9.66 -17.87 -12.92
C ASP A 61 -9.48 -18.72 -11.64
N LEU A 62 -10.12 -18.36 -10.52
CA LEU A 62 -10.00 -19.10 -9.26
C LEU A 62 -11.01 -20.26 -9.16
N THR A 63 -11.94 -20.36 -10.11
CA THR A 63 -12.91 -21.47 -10.12
C THR A 63 -12.20 -22.79 -10.45
N PRO A 64 -12.20 -23.78 -9.53
CA PRO A 64 -11.60 -25.06 -9.82
C PRO A 64 -12.22 -25.72 -11.06
N PRO A 65 -11.44 -26.36 -11.93
CA PRO A 65 -11.99 -27.05 -13.07
C PRO A 65 -12.96 -28.16 -12.60
N ALA A 66 -13.95 -28.49 -13.44
CA ALA A 66 -14.99 -29.47 -13.08
C ALA A 66 -14.44 -30.83 -12.60
N LYS A 67 -13.25 -31.23 -13.07
CA LYS A 67 -12.54 -32.43 -12.63
C LYS A 67 -12.03 -32.34 -11.19
N ALA A 68 -11.89 -31.15 -10.64
CA ALA A 68 -11.41 -30.93 -9.27
C ALA A 68 -12.58 -30.92 -8.24
N LYS A 69 -13.77 -31.29 -8.65
CA LYS A 69 -14.94 -31.33 -7.74
C LYS A 69 -14.65 -32.25 -6.53
N GLY A 70 -14.68 -31.65 -5.32
CA GLY A 70 -14.41 -32.35 -4.06
C GLY A 70 -12.92 -32.43 -3.71
N LEU A 71 -12.03 -31.87 -4.53
CA LEU A 71 -10.59 -31.75 -4.23
C LEU A 71 -10.30 -30.32 -3.75
N LYS A 72 -9.27 -30.20 -2.91
CA LYS A 72 -8.74 -28.90 -2.48
C LYS A 72 -7.49 -28.57 -3.30
N PRO A 73 -7.33 -27.35 -3.78
CA PRO A 73 -6.08 -26.95 -4.43
C PRO A 73 -4.92 -27.01 -3.42
N VAL A 74 -3.76 -27.46 -3.89
CA VAL A 74 -2.54 -27.52 -3.10
C VAL A 74 -1.52 -26.58 -3.74
N PHE A 75 -1.01 -25.64 -2.96
CA PHE A 75 -0.03 -24.65 -3.39
C PHE A 75 1.29 -24.86 -2.63
N PRO A 76 2.46 -24.57 -3.24
CA PRO A 76 3.74 -24.67 -2.55
C PRO A 76 3.87 -23.75 -1.33
N ALA A 77 3.17 -22.61 -1.34
CA ALA A 77 3.24 -21.57 -0.32
C ALA A 77 2.21 -21.72 0.81
N GLY A 78 1.26 -22.65 0.73
CA GLY A 78 0.22 -22.81 1.74
C GLY A 78 -1.02 -23.53 1.25
N THR A 79 -2.11 -23.40 1.99
CA THR A 79 -3.40 -24.00 1.65
C THR A 79 -4.45 -22.92 1.52
N ASP A 80 -5.15 -22.87 0.40
CA ASP A 80 -6.29 -21.95 0.23
C ASP A 80 -7.38 -22.27 1.24
N ASN A 81 -7.47 -21.44 2.27
CA ASN A 81 -8.51 -21.52 3.30
C ASN A 81 -9.60 -20.46 3.13
N THR A 82 -9.55 -19.69 2.05
CA THR A 82 -10.46 -18.59 1.75
C THR A 82 -11.38 -18.86 0.57
N GLY A 83 -10.98 -19.75 -0.34
CA GLY A 83 -11.64 -20.01 -1.62
C GLY A 83 -11.37 -18.95 -2.71
N ILE A 84 -10.49 -17.99 -2.41
CA ILE A 84 -10.10 -16.92 -3.34
C ILE A 84 -8.57 -16.90 -3.60
N GLY A 85 -7.90 -18.04 -3.43
CA GLY A 85 -6.46 -18.18 -3.69
C GLY A 85 -5.55 -17.55 -2.64
N LEU A 86 -6.05 -17.40 -1.41
CA LEU A 86 -5.28 -16.85 -0.29
C LEU A 86 -5.19 -17.85 0.85
N ASP A 87 -4.08 -17.79 1.58
CA ASP A 87 -3.89 -18.43 2.88
C ASP A 87 -3.91 -17.36 3.98
N VAL A 88 -4.80 -17.53 4.95
CA VAL A 88 -4.99 -16.60 6.06
C VAL A 88 -4.64 -17.28 7.37
N GLU A 89 -3.62 -16.77 8.03
CA GLU A 89 -3.18 -17.21 9.35
C GLU A 89 -3.40 -16.11 10.39
N LYS A 90 -3.87 -16.50 11.57
CA LYS A 90 -4.04 -15.59 12.72
C LYS A 90 -3.17 -16.07 13.87
N THR A 91 -2.32 -15.18 14.36
CA THR A 91 -1.49 -15.40 15.55
C THR A 91 -1.57 -14.16 16.44
N ASP A 92 -2.21 -14.27 17.56
CA ASP A 92 -2.49 -13.16 18.48
C ASP A 92 -3.20 -11.99 17.77
N ASN A 93 -2.59 -10.81 17.76
CA ASN A 93 -3.10 -9.61 17.09
C ASN A 93 -2.58 -9.46 15.64
N THR A 94 -1.90 -10.47 15.11
CA THR A 94 -1.35 -10.45 13.76
C THR A 94 -2.15 -11.34 12.83
N ILE A 95 -2.52 -10.81 11.68
CA ILE A 95 -3.17 -11.53 10.60
C ILE A 95 -2.21 -11.53 9.42
N THR A 96 -1.78 -12.71 8.98
CA THR A 96 -0.96 -12.86 7.78
C THR A 96 -1.84 -13.39 6.66
N VAL A 97 -1.78 -12.72 5.51
CA VAL A 97 -2.46 -13.12 4.29
C VAL A 97 -1.43 -13.32 3.20
N THR A 98 -1.30 -14.55 2.73
CA THR A 98 -0.36 -14.93 1.67
C THR A 98 -1.13 -15.23 0.39
N CYS A 99 -0.74 -14.59 -0.71
CA CYS A 99 -1.30 -14.90 -2.02
C CYS A 99 -0.65 -16.20 -2.54
N LEU A 100 -1.49 -17.16 -2.88
CA LEU A 100 -1.07 -18.49 -3.34
C LEU A 100 -0.97 -18.58 -4.87
N LEU A 101 -1.38 -17.54 -5.59
CA LEU A 101 -1.31 -17.52 -7.04
C LEU A 101 0.14 -17.56 -7.51
N PRO A 102 0.44 -18.26 -8.62
CA PRO A 102 1.76 -18.21 -9.23
C PRO A 102 2.16 -16.76 -9.56
N PHE A 103 3.46 -16.43 -9.48
CA PHE A 103 3.96 -15.09 -9.80
C PHE A 103 3.71 -14.66 -11.26
N THR A 104 3.42 -15.60 -12.14
CA THR A 104 3.04 -15.35 -13.55
C THR A 104 1.58 -14.95 -13.73
N ARG A 105 0.81 -14.90 -12.63
CA ARG A 105 -0.61 -14.56 -12.67
C ARG A 105 -0.86 -13.39 -11.72
N ASP A 106 -1.39 -12.31 -12.26
CA ASP A 106 -1.84 -11.18 -11.44
C ASP A 106 -3.15 -11.53 -10.74
N GLY A 107 -3.22 -11.25 -9.45
CA GLY A 107 -4.44 -11.35 -8.68
C GLY A 107 -5.17 -10.00 -8.66
N GLU A 108 -6.45 -10.01 -8.97
CA GLU A 108 -7.28 -8.80 -8.85
C GLU A 108 -7.92 -8.74 -7.46
N TYR A 109 -7.14 -8.28 -6.50
CA TYR A 109 -7.60 -8.12 -5.12
C TYR A 109 -7.80 -6.66 -4.75
N LYS A 110 -8.87 -6.39 -4.01
CA LYS A 110 -9.14 -5.09 -3.38
C LYS A 110 -9.35 -5.31 -1.89
N LEU A 111 -8.62 -4.56 -1.07
CA LEU A 111 -8.70 -4.69 0.38
C LEU A 111 -9.33 -3.45 1.01
N ARG A 112 -10.23 -3.68 1.96
CA ARG A 112 -10.67 -2.67 2.92
C ARG A 112 -10.27 -3.11 4.31
N VAL A 113 -9.57 -2.25 5.02
CA VAL A 113 -8.98 -2.59 6.33
C VAL A 113 -9.39 -1.54 7.37
N PRO A 114 -9.50 -1.89 8.65
CA PRO A 114 -9.70 -0.89 9.69
C PRO A 114 -8.62 0.19 9.62
N GLU A 115 -9.00 1.47 9.59
CA GLU A 115 -8.07 2.60 9.36
C GLU A 115 -6.94 2.71 10.42
N ASN A 116 -7.13 2.13 11.60
CA ASN A 116 -6.15 2.11 12.70
C ASN A 116 -5.30 0.83 12.74
N LEU A 117 -5.42 -0.06 11.76
CA LEU A 117 -4.62 -1.28 11.68
C LEU A 117 -3.24 -0.95 11.09
N SER A 118 -2.18 -1.53 11.67
CA SER A 118 -0.86 -1.47 11.04
C SER A 118 -0.81 -2.42 9.85
N VAL A 119 -0.15 -1.99 8.77
CA VAL A 119 -0.06 -2.79 7.54
C VAL A 119 1.40 -2.99 7.17
N GLU A 120 1.80 -4.26 7.01
CA GLU A 120 3.09 -4.65 6.46
C GLU A 120 2.89 -5.37 5.13
N ILE A 121 3.66 -4.99 4.11
CA ILE A 121 3.61 -5.60 2.78
C ILE A 121 5.02 -5.98 2.36
N THR A 122 5.20 -7.24 1.99
CA THR A 122 6.45 -7.72 1.40
C THR A 122 6.16 -8.39 0.07
N SER A 123 6.78 -7.88 -0.99
CA SER A 123 6.67 -8.44 -2.35
C SER A 123 8.05 -8.49 -2.99
N GLY A 124 8.41 -9.63 -3.55
CA GLY A 124 9.66 -9.81 -4.29
C GLY A 124 9.62 -9.16 -5.67
N CYS A 125 10.80 -9.02 -6.29
CA CYS A 125 10.90 -8.40 -7.63
C CYS A 125 10.32 -9.25 -8.76
N GLU A 126 10.11 -10.54 -8.52
CA GLU A 126 9.41 -11.44 -9.43
C GLU A 126 7.89 -11.21 -9.48
N ARG A 127 7.37 -10.46 -8.51
CA ARG A 127 5.96 -10.09 -8.40
C ARG A 127 5.78 -8.65 -8.90
N ASN A 128 5.04 -8.46 -9.96
CA ASN A 128 4.71 -7.12 -10.47
C ASN A 128 3.59 -6.50 -9.61
N THR A 129 3.95 -5.95 -8.43
CA THR A 129 2.97 -5.49 -7.44
C THR A 129 3.01 -3.98 -7.28
N ASP A 130 2.04 -3.28 -7.89
CA ASP A 130 1.83 -1.85 -7.66
C ASP A 130 0.92 -1.65 -6.44
N ILE A 131 1.47 -1.02 -5.41
CA ILE A 131 0.79 -0.88 -4.12
C ILE A 131 0.17 0.52 -4.03
N SER A 132 -1.13 0.58 -3.81
CA SER A 132 -1.82 1.83 -3.52
C SER A 132 -2.61 1.73 -2.21
N ILE A 133 -2.32 2.65 -1.28
CA ILE A 133 -2.98 2.70 0.04
C ILE A 133 -3.59 4.07 0.26
N GLN A 134 -4.80 4.10 0.78
CA GLN A 134 -5.45 5.35 1.17
C GLN A 134 -6.14 5.25 2.53
N ASN A 135 -6.24 6.39 3.23
CA ASN A 135 -7.01 6.55 4.47
C ASN A 135 -6.51 5.67 5.64
N LEU A 136 -5.23 5.32 5.71
CA LEU A 136 -4.66 4.60 6.87
C LEU A 136 -4.05 5.56 7.89
N LYS A 137 -4.28 5.28 9.18
CA LYS A 137 -3.87 6.12 10.29
C LYS A 137 -2.73 5.55 11.15
N ASN A 138 -2.41 4.27 10.98
CA ASN A 138 -1.35 3.60 11.73
C ASN A 138 -0.12 3.32 10.85
N GLU A 139 0.85 2.61 11.39
CA GLU A 139 2.12 2.30 10.76
C GLU A 139 1.96 1.52 9.44
N ILE A 140 2.71 1.93 8.42
CA ILE A 140 2.78 1.28 7.12
C ILE A 140 4.22 0.91 6.85
N ASP A 141 4.52 -0.40 6.73
CA ASP A 141 5.83 -0.94 6.36
C ASP A 141 5.72 -1.65 5.01
N ILE A 142 6.42 -1.16 3.98
CA ILE A 142 6.37 -1.73 2.64
C ILE A 142 7.78 -1.99 2.12
N LYS A 143 8.00 -3.23 1.68
CA LYS A 143 9.20 -3.66 0.95
C LYS A 143 8.79 -4.28 -0.38
N THR A 144 9.19 -3.63 -1.47
CA THR A 144 8.84 -4.05 -2.84
C THR A 144 9.93 -3.69 -3.83
N CYS A 145 9.75 -4.02 -5.10
CA CYS A 145 10.60 -3.55 -6.20
C CYS A 145 9.87 -2.56 -7.13
N HIS A 146 8.59 -2.28 -6.87
CA HIS A 146 7.69 -1.54 -7.74
C HIS A 146 7.15 -0.27 -7.08
N ASP A 147 6.22 0.39 -7.73
CA ASP A 147 5.67 1.66 -7.30
C ASP A 147 4.85 1.56 -6.00
N ILE A 148 4.98 2.59 -5.17
CA ILE A 148 4.22 2.76 -3.93
C ILE A 148 3.49 4.10 -3.98
N LYS A 149 2.17 4.07 -3.82
CA LYS A 149 1.35 5.27 -3.76
C LYS A 149 0.51 5.30 -2.49
N LEU A 150 0.76 6.29 -1.63
CA LEU A 150 0.04 6.48 -0.39
C LEU A 150 -0.72 7.81 -0.39
N ALA A 151 -2.01 7.78 -0.09
CA ALA A 151 -2.84 8.98 -0.06
C ALA A 151 -3.61 9.09 1.26
N ASN A 152 -3.66 10.31 1.82
CA ASN A 152 -4.40 10.60 3.04
C ASN A 152 -3.99 9.66 4.21
N VAL A 153 -2.68 9.50 4.41
CA VAL A 153 -2.10 8.69 5.50
C VAL A 153 -1.64 9.58 6.65
N THR A 154 -1.53 9.01 7.87
CA THR A 154 -1.09 9.75 9.05
C THR A 154 -0.02 9.05 9.86
N GLY A 155 0.12 7.74 9.72
CA GLY A 155 1.02 6.91 10.52
C GLY A 155 2.49 7.07 10.15
N PRO A 156 3.37 6.50 10.97
CA PRO A 156 4.78 6.33 10.62
C PRO A 156 4.91 5.46 9.37
N LEU A 157 5.87 5.80 8.51
CA LEU A 157 6.14 5.07 7.27
C LEU A 157 7.53 4.44 7.31
N VAL A 158 7.60 3.17 6.90
CA VAL A 158 8.84 2.47 6.58
C VAL A 158 8.69 1.93 5.16
N LEU A 159 9.14 2.70 4.17
CA LEU A 159 8.97 2.36 2.76
C LEU A 159 10.31 2.08 2.11
N SER A 160 10.41 0.98 1.39
CA SER A 160 11.58 0.61 0.62
C SER A 160 11.19 0.00 -0.71
N THR A 161 11.71 0.55 -1.81
CA THR A 161 11.58 -0.04 -3.15
C THR A 161 12.94 -0.08 -3.86
N ILE A 162 13.07 -0.98 -4.83
CA ILE A 162 14.31 -1.08 -5.63
C ILE A 162 14.22 -0.23 -6.89
N SER A 163 13.14 -0.32 -7.65
CA SER A 163 13.03 0.32 -8.97
C SER A 163 11.76 1.16 -9.14
N GLY A 164 10.95 1.27 -8.08
CA GLY A 164 9.67 1.99 -8.12
C GLY A 164 9.78 3.44 -7.67
N ASN A 165 8.81 4.24 -8.05
CA ASN A 165 8.56 5.56 -7.51
C ASN A 165 7.77 5.45 -6.21
N ILE A 166 7.95 6.43 -5.33
CA ILE A 166 7.21 6.50 -4.07
C ILE A 166 6.49 7.84 -4.01
N ASP A 167 5.17 7.80 -4.06
CA ASP A 167 4.30 8.97 -3.94
C ASP A 167 3.56 8.92 -2.59
N VAL A 168 3.74 9.92 -1.76
CA VAL A 168 3.09 9.99 -0.44
C VAL A 168 2.40 11.32 -0.23
N THR A 169 1.13 11.28 0.12
CA THR A 169 0.39 12.46 0.58
C THR A 169 -0.11 12.23 2.01
N TYR A 170 0.44 12.99 2.95
CA TYR A 170 -0.03 13.00 4.33
C TYR A 170 -1.22 13.95 4.51
N SER A 171 -2.22 13.51 5.28
CA SER A 171 -3.29 14.41 5.76
C SER A 171 -2.95 15.06 7.11
N SER A 172 -2.27 14.31 7.96
CA SER A 172 -1.64 14.77 9.20
C SER A 172 -0.50 13.80 9.52
N ILE A 173 0.35 14.12 10.49
CA ILE A 173 1.48 13.25 10.84
C ILE A 173 1.42 12.84 12.30
N ASN A 174 1.47 11.53 12.54
CA ASN A 174 1.70 10.97 13.85
C ASN A 174 3.22 10.98 14.14
N THR A 175 3.64 11.82 15.07
CA THR A 175 5.04 12.05 15.41
C THR A 175 5.61 11.06 16.44
N ALA A 176 4.86 10.03 16.82
CA ALA A 176 5.26 9.10 17.88
C ALA A 176 6.48 8.24 17.50
N LYS A 177 6.70 7.99 16.22
CA LYS A 177 7.82 7.22 15.70
C LYS A 177 8.44 7.93 14.49
N SER A 178 9.71 7.63 14.23
CA SER A 178 10.42 8.10 13.01
C SER A 178 9.85 7.44 11.76
N SER A 179 9.97 8.13 10.62
CA SER A 179 9.63 7.60 9.30
C SER A 179 10.88 7.46 8.43
N SER A 180 10.88 6.48 7.53
CA SER A 180 11.96 6.25 6.57
C SER A 180 11.38 5.85 5.23
N VAL A 181 11.78 6.56 4.16
CA VAL A 181 11.32 6.34 2.78
C VAL A 181 12.52 6.26 1.87
N ASN A 182 12.74 5.10 1.26
CA ASN A 182 13.92 4.84 0.46
C ASN A 182 13.58 4.19 -0.89
N SER A 183 14.26 4.64 -1.95
CA SER A 183 14.31 3.98 -3.25
C SER A 183 15.75 3.76 -3.69
N ILE A 184 16.04 2.73 -4.46
CA ILE A 184 17.35 2.62 -5.11
C ILE A 184 17.31 3.33 -6.45
N SER A 185 16.29 3.09 -7.27
CA SER A 185 16.16 3.69 -8.60
C SER A 185 14.71 4.12 -8.84
N GLY A 186 14.39 5.32 -8.44
CA GLY A 186 13.06 5.91 -8.56
C GLY A 186 12.99 7.27 -7.89
N GLU A 187 11.96 8.01 -8.23
CA GLU A 187 11.68 9.31 -7.64
C GLU A 187 10.87 9.14 -6.35
N ILE A 188 11.04 10.08 -5.43
CA ILE A 188 10.29 10.14 -4.18
C ILE A 188 9.58 11.48 -4.13
N ASP A 189 8.25 11.49 -4.12
CA ASP A 189 7.41 12.68 -4.03
C ASP A 189 6.58 12.63 -2.73
N ILE A 190 6.85 13.55 -1.81
CA ILE A 190 6.20 13.58 -0.51
C ILE A 190 5.53 14.92 -0.27
N THR A 191 4.23 14.88 -0.04
CA THR A 191 3.44 16.04 0.37
C THR A 191 3.19 15.99 1.88
N LEU A 192 3.71 17.01 2.59
CA LEU A 192 3.59 17.17 4.03
C LEU A 192 2.65 18.34 4.37
N PRO A 193 1.85 18.24 5.45
CA PRO A 193 1.11 19.39 5.96
C PRO A 193 2.06 20.58 6.27
N VAL A 194 1.65 21.80 5.94
CA VAL A 194 2.50 23.02 6.06
C VAL A 194 3.10 23.20 7.46
N LYS A 195 2.36 22.82 8.50
CA LYS A 195 2.76 22.98 9.91
C LYS A 195 3.56 21.81 10.47
N THR A 196 3.98 20.87 9.63
CA THR A 196 4.74 19.69 10.09
C THR A 196 6.05 20.11 10.74
N ALA A 197 6.25 19.74 12.00
CA ALA A 197 7.50 19.91 12.75
C ALA A 197 8.31 18.60 12.64
N THR A 198 9.45 18.62 11.95
CA THR A 198 10.24 17.41 11.69
C THR A 198 11.70 17.74 11.43
N ASP A 199 12.59 16.83 11.81
CA ASP A 199 13.98 16.82 11.40
C ASP A 199 14.13 15.93 10.18
N LEU A 200 14.33 16.55 9.01
CA LEU A 200 14.48 15.88 7.72
C LEU A 200 15.95 15.53 7.48
N GLU A 201 16.18 14.27 7.11
CA GLU A 201 17.44 13.82 6.51
C GLU A 201 17.15 13.40 5.06
N LEU A 202 17.66 14.20 4.10
CA LEU A 202 17.44 14.00 2.67
C LEU A 202 18.72 13.56 2.02
N ARG A 203 18.69 12.48 1.26
CA ARG A 203 19.85 11.92 0.59
C ARG A 203 19.55 11.50 -0.84
N THR A 204 20.31 12.02 -1.80
CA THR A 204 20.36 11.47 -3.15
C THR A 204 21.81 11.41 -3.64
N VAL A 205 22.18 10.33 -4.32
CA VAL A 205 23.54 10.18 -4.89
C VAL A 205 23.58 10.75 -6.29
N SER A 206 22.61 10.41 -7.13
CA SER A 206 22.49 10.89 -8.51
C SER A 206 21.06 11.42 -8.73
N GLY A 207 20.87 12.68 -8.44
CA GLY A 207 19.60 13.38 -8.55
C GLY A 207 19.62 14.71 -7.82
N ALA A 208 18.48 15.36 -7.75
CA ALA A 208 18.29 16.64 -7.08
C ALA A 208 17.14 16.59 -6.07
N VAL A 209 17.18 17.50 -5.10
CA VAL A 209 16.08 17.72 -4.16
C VAL A 209 15.37 19.00 -4.54
N TYR A 210 14.07 18.92 -4.73
CA TYR A 210 13.18 20.03 -5.03
C TYR A 210 12.19 20.21 -3.88
N SER A 211 11.97 21.44 -3.44
CA SER A 211 11.01 21.70 -2.36
C SER A 211 10.42 23.09 -2.47
N ASP A 212 9.16 23.20 -2.07
CA ASP A 212 8.50 24.49 -1.83
C ASP A 212 8.53 24.92 -0.34
N PHE A 213 9.16 24.11 0.54
CA PHE A 213 9.52 24.53 1.89
C PHE A 213 10.72 25.48 1.85
N ASP A 214 10.71 26.47 2.72
CA ASP A 214 11.85 27.37 2.86
C ASP A 214 12.90 26.77 3.81
N PHE A 215 14.07 26.45 3.27
CA PHE A 215 15.22 25.93 4.02
C PHE A 215 16.29 27.01 4.26
N SER A 216 15.98 28.30 4.10
CA SER A 216 16.95 29.40 4.12
C SER A 216 17.71 29.56 5.44
N ASP A 217 17.09 29.20 6.57
CA ASP A 217 17.68 29.40 7.90
C ASP A 217 18.68 28.31 8.35
N THR A 218 18.80 27.22 7.61
CA THR A 218 19.58 26.05 8.04
C THR A 218 20.94 25.88 7.38
N ARG A 219 21.37 26.81 6.54
CA ARG A 219 22.65 26.77 5.79
C ARG A 219 23.92 26.65 6.65
N LYS A 220 23.85 26.77 7.96
CA LYS A 220 25.00 26.74 8.88
C LYS A 220 25.53 25.33 9.18
N ASN A 221 24.83 24.27 8.88
CA ASN A 221 25.20 22.90 9.27
C ASN A 221 25.29 21.90 8.10
N MET A 222 25.49 22.36 6.88
CA MET A 222 25.68 21.45 5.74
C MET A 222 27.05 20.77 5.81
N LYS A 223 27.08 19.50 6.18
CA LYS A 223 28.26 18.65 6.04
C LYS A 223 28.17 17.93 4.69
N LYS A 224 28.91 18.41 3.71
CA LYS A 224 29.01 17.79 2.39
C LYS A 224 29.94 16.58 2.50
N ILE A 225 29.39 15.39 2.59
CA ILE A 225 30.13 14.12 2.55
C ILE A 225 29.59 13.34 1.36
N GLY A 226 30.23 13.41 0.20
CA GLY A 226 30.00 12.58 -0.97
C GLY A 226 28.52 12.28 -1.29
N GLY A 227 27.90 13.04 -2.18
CA GLY A 227 26.48 13.03 -2.46
C GLY A 227 25.77 14.29 -1.94
N ASN A 228 24.47 14.41 -2.18
CA ASN A 228 23.66 15.50 -1.68
C ASN A 228 22.97 15.08 -0.37
N ASP A 229 23.74 14.98 0.72
CA ASP A 229 23.18 14.74 2.06
C ASP A 229 22.82 16.09 2.69
N MET A 230 21.56 16.27 3.04
CA MET A 230 20.99 17.51 3.56
C MET A 230 20.18 17.24 4.82
N ASN A 231 20.44 17.99 5.89
CA ASN A 231 19.71 17.91 7.14
C ASN A 231 19.01 19.24 7.40
N TYR A 232 17.71 19.18 7.62
CA TYR A 232 16.87 20.34 7.85
C TYR A 232 15.91 20.13 9.00
N SER A 233 15.70 21.16 9.80
CA SER A 233 14.63 21.19 10.80
C SER A 233 13.50 22.07 10.29
N LEU A 234 12.33 21.49 10.03
CA LEU A 234 11.13 22.22 9.66
C LEU A 234 10.33 22.59 10.89
N ASN A 235 9.85 23.83 10.98
CA ASN A 235 8.97 24.34 12.05
C ASN A 235 9.48 24.01 13.46
N GLY A 236 10.81 24.10 13.67
CA GLY A 236 11.44 23.85 14.97
C GLY A 236 11.89 22.42 15.22
N GLY A 237 11.79 21.55 14.23
CA GLY A 237 12.19 20.13 14.35
C GLY A 237 11.21 19.27 15.12
N GLY A 238 11.56 18.00 15.31
CA GLY A 238 10.69 17.05 16.01
C GLY A 238 11.04 15.60 15.70
N PHE A 239 10.08 14.83 15.19
CA PHE A 239 10.34 13.46 14.79
C PHE A 239 11.30 13.39 13.60
N LYS A 240 12.10 12.33 13.52
CA LYS A 240 13.03 12.14 12.42
C LYS A 240 12.34 11.58 11.19
N PHE A 241 12.62 12.17 10.04
CA PHE A 241 12.13 11.68 8.76
C PHE A 241 13.28 11.55 7.77
N ASN A 242 13.67 10.32 7.47
CA ASN A 242 14.74 9.99 6.55
C ASN A 242 14.16 9.70 5.17
N ILE A 243 14.63 10.40 4.15
CA ILE A 243 14.19 10.24 2.76
C ILE A 243 15.43 10.08 1.89
N GLY A 244 15.55 8.93 1.21
CA GLY A 244 16.75 8.63 0.44
C GLY A 244 16.47 7.95 -0.90
N THR A 245 17.24 8.34 -1.92
CA THR A 245 17.33 7.59 -3.18
C THR A 245 18.78 7.54 -3.65
N VAL A 246 19.13 6.48 -4.39
CA VAL A 246 20.44 6.42 -5.02
C VAL A 246 20.41 7.08 -6.39
N SER A 247 19.39 6.78 -7.20
CA SER A 247 19.23 7.35 -8.55
C SER A 247 17.79 7.82 -8.74
N GLY A 248 17.58 9.11 -8.57
CA GLY A 248 16.26 9.75 -8.69
C GLY A 248 16.21 11.07 -7.96
N ASN A 249 15.15 11.82 -8.19
CA ASN A 249 14.91 13.09 -7.54
C ASN A 249 14.03 12.89 -6.30
N ILE A 250 14.15 13.83 -5.36
CA ILE A 250 13.29 13.93 -4.19
C ILE A 250 12.48 15.22 -4.31
N TYR A 251 11.17 15.12 -4.22
CA TYR A 251 10.25 16.26 -4.24
C TYR A 251 9.56 16.35 -2.88
N LEU A 252 9.65 17.50 -2.24
CA LEU A 252 8.97 17.81 -0.99
C LEU A 252 7.97 18.93 -1.19
N ARG A 253 6.69 18.64 -1.03
CA ARG A 253 5.61 19.56 -1.28
C ARG A 253 4.88 19.95 -0.01
N LYS A 254 4.40 21.20 0.02
CA LYS A 254 3.43 21.67 1.03
C LYS A 254 2.04 21.19 0.63
N GLY A 255 1.42 20.44 1.52
CA GLY A 255 0.00 20.14 1.46
C GLY A 255 -0.87 21.30 1.98
N ASN A 256 -2.14 21.23 1.70
CA ASN A 256 -3.12 22.19 2.21
C ASN A 256 -3.33 22.06 3.72
#